data_8f8779cdb58fe710cd46e9c8b446ddb7
#
_entry.id   8f8779cdb58fe710cd46e9c8b446ddb7
#
_cell.length_a   1.000
_cell.length_b   1.000
_cell.length_c   1.000
_cell.angle_alpha   90.00
_cell.angle_beta   90.00
_cell.angle_gamma   90.00
#
_symmetry.space_group_name_H-M   'P 1'
#
loop_
_entity.id
_entity.type
_entity.pdbx_description
1 polymer ?
#
loop_
_entity_poly.entity_id
_entity_poly.type
_entity_poly.pdbx_seq_one_letter_code
_entity_poly.pdbx_strand_id
1 'polypeptide(L)'
;MINTANNWFEFKNEATSETADIWIYSEVGSYEVNAQSFINQLQEVGDKDLNVHINSLGGDVFDGIAIYNALKNHAKKVVIKIEGIAASIASVVAMAGDKIEMAENSLFMIHNPFAMSGGDANELRKTASILDKIRNEIAKIYSTKSNLDVETLVGLMESETWFNALEANELGFANGITEPLKVENNYNISKFKNITHDKINSIININKTEIMAKENTNDVKEVNKNLLS
;
A
#
# COMPACT_ATOMS: atom_id res chain seq x y z
N MET A 1 10.66 18.86 3.87
CA MET A 1 11.24 17.74 4.64
C MET A 1 10.21 17.39 5.71
N ILE A 2 9.66 16.18 5.67
CA ILE A 2 8.70 15.70 6.66
C ILE A 2 9.47 15.51 7.96
N ASN A 3 9.02 16.18 9.04
CA ASN A 3 9.64 16.03 10.35
C ASN A 3 9.11 14.74 11.00
N THR A 4 9.75 13.61 10.70
CA THR A 4 9.34 12.27 11.13
C THR A 4 9.82 11.90 12.54
N ALA A 5 10.36 12.83 13.32
CA ALA A 5 10.99 12.48 14.59
C ALA A 5 10.05 11.79 15.59
N ASN A 6 8.71 12.02 15.52
CA ASN A 6 7.71 11.34 16.37
C ASN A 6 6.35 11.11 15.71
N ASN A 7 6.19 11.37 14.40
CA ASN A 7 4.89 11.22 13.73
C ASN A 7 5.03 10.41 12.45
N TRP A 8 4.29 9.31 12.30
CA TRP A 8 4.32 8.43 11.14
C TRP A 8 3.42 8.93 9.99
N PHE A 9 2.65 10.03 10.21
CA PHE A 9 1.85 10.69 9.18
C PHE A 9 1.95 12.22 9.28
N GLU A 10 1.61 12.90 8.20
CA GLU A 10 1.50 14.35 8.09
C GLU A 10 0.29 14.72 7.24
N PHE A 11 -0.43 15.78 7.61
CA PHE A 11 -1.52 16.36 6.85
C PHE A 11 -1.16 17.76 6.39
N LYS A 12 -1.39 18.04 5.11
CA LYS A 12 -1.34 19.39 4.56
C LYS A 12 -2.73 19.78 4.04
N ASN A 13 -3.42 20.62 4.80
CA ASN A 13 -4.78 21.06 4.53
C ASN A 13 -4.81 22.59 4.36
N GLU A 14 -4.51 23.08 3.13
CA GLU A 14 -4.55 24.50 2.82
C GLU A 14 -5.99 24.98 2.65
N ALA A 15 -6.37 26.11 3.31
CA ALA A 15 -7.73 26.61 3.31
C ALA A 15 -8.28 26.96 1.91
N THR A 16 -7.39 27.32 0.98
CA THR A 16 -7.73 27.69 -0.41
C THR A 16 -7.74 26.53 -1.39
N SER A 17 -7.28 25.33 -0.97
CA SER A 17 -7.24 24.14 -1.82
C SER A 17 -8.53 23.32 -1.68
N GLU A 18 -9.01 22.75 -2.78
CA GLU A 18 -10.10 21.77 -2.80
C GLU A 18 -9.60 20.35 -2.50
N THR A 19 -8.28 20.16 -2.39
CA THR A 19 -7.63 18.88 -2.06
C THR A 19 -6.79 19.04 -0.80
N ALA A 20 -6.66 17.95 -0.04
CA ALA A 20 -5.70 17.82 1.05
C ALA A 20 -4.72 16.70 0.75
N ASP A 21 -3.47 16.89 1.10
CA ASP A 21 -2.43 15.88 0.97
C ASP A 21 -2.12 15.27 2.34
N ILE A 22 -1.98 13.93 2.36
CA ILE A 22 -1.70 13.13 3.56
C ILE A 22 -0.50 12.24 3.26
N TRP A 23 0.55 12.29 4.07
CA TRP A 23 1.71 11.40 3.94
C TRP A 23 1.70 10.35 5.05
N ILE A 24 1.88 9.08 4.68
CA ILE A 24 2.10 7.94 5.57
C ILE A 24 3.48 7.39 5.22
N TYR A 25 4.51 7.93 5.89
CA TYR A 25 5.92 7.74 5.54
C TYR A 25 6.72 7.09 6.66
N SER A 26 6.10 6.26 7.47
CA SER A 26 6.78 5.48 8.50
C SER A 26 5.96 4.27 8.89
N GLU A 27 6.31 3.59 9.97
CA GLU A 27 5.56 2.46 10.50
C GLU A 27 4.21 2.94 11.07
N VAL A 28 3.10 2.33 10.61
CA VAL A 28 1.73 2.67 11.00
C VAL A 28 1.49 2.32 12.47
N GLY A 29 1.03 3.29 13.23
CA GLY A 29 0.74 3.15 14.65
C GLY A 29 1.99 3.22 15.54
N SER A 30 1.87 3.93 16.63
CA SER A 30 2.86 3.97 17.71
C SER A 30 2.16 4.21 19.04
N TYR A 31 2.86 3.99 20.16
CA TYR A 31 2.28 4.26 21.48
C TYR A 31 1.84 5.73 21.66
N GLU A 32 2.53 6.66 21.02
CA GLU A 32 2.27 8.10 21.17
C GLU A 32 1.29 8.63 20.11
N VAL A 33 1.29 8.04 18.91
CA VAL A 33 0.49 8.48 17.76
C VAL A 33 -0.20 7.29 17.10
N ASN A 34 -1.45 7.08 17.44
CA ASN A 34 -2.29 5.98 16.99
C ASN A 34 -3.28 6.41 15.89
N ALA A 35 -4.10 5.47 15.40
CA ALA A 35 -5.13 5.74 14.40
C ALA A 35 -6.12 6.84 14.81
N GLN A 36 -6.41 7.00 16.11
CA GLN A 36 -7.33 8.05 16.56
C GLN A 36 -6.81 9.45 16.24
N SER A 37 -5.49 9.66 16.37
CA SER A 37 -4.85 10.93 16.03
C SER A 37 -4.96 11.24 14.53
N PHE A 38 -4.78 10.21 13.68
CA PHE A 38 -4.98 10.29 12.24
C PHE A 38 -6.45 10.64 11.89
N ILE A 39 -7.40 9.92 12.49
CA ILE A 39 -8.84 10.09 12.23
C ILE A 39 -9.31 11.48 12.65
N ASN A 40 -8.82 12.00 13.78
CA ASN A 40 -9.16 13.35 14.23
C ASN A 40 -8.70 14.41 13.20
N GLN A 41 -7.47 14.30 12.70
CA GLN A 41 -6.98 15.22 11.67
C GLN A 41 -7.72 15.05 10.33
N LEU A 42 -8.09 13.81 9.96
CA LEU A 42 -8.90 13.57 8.78
C LEU A 42 -10.27 14.25 8.87
N GLN A 43 -10.92 14.28 10.04
CA GLN A 43 -12.17 14.98 10.27
C GLN A 43 -12.02 16.51 10.11
N GLU A 44 -10.87 17.08 10.49
CA GLU A 44 -10.57 18.51 10.31
C GLU A 44 -10.36 18.88 8.83
N VAL A 45 -10.06 17.93 7.96
CA VAL A 45 -9.95 18.17 6.50
C VAL A 45 -11.31 18.54 5.90
N GLY A 46 -12.39 18.00 6.43
CA GLY A 46 -13.75 18.22 5.91
C GLY A 46 -13.98 17.57 4.53
N ASP A 47 -14.85 18.16 3.72
CA ASP A 47 -15.29 17.62 2.43
C ASP A 47 -14.34 18.00 1.29
N LYS A 48 -13.07 17.63 1.37
CA LYS A 48 -12.06 17.81 0.31
C LYS A 48 -11.66 16.49 -0.31
N ASP A 49 -11.24 16.50 -1.57
CA ASP A 49 -10.55 15.36 -2.17
C ASP A 49 -9.23 15.09 -1.46
N LEU A 50 -8.82 13.84 -1.35
CA LEU A 50 -7.60 13.43 -0.67
C LEU A 50 -6.58 12.86 -1.65
N ASN A 51 -5.33 13.30 -1.52
CA ASN A 51 -4.16 12.59 -2.02
C ASN A 51 -3.45 11.94 -0.83
N VAL A 52 -3.39 10.63 -0.77
CA VAL A 52 -2.73 9.89 0.30
C VAL A 52 -1.44 9.27 -0.25
N HIS A 53 -0.32 9.82 0.17
CA HIS A 53 1.02 9.40 -0.22
C HIS A 53 1.52 8.33 0.74
N ILE A 54 1.86 7.15 0.23
CA ILE A 54 2.28 6.01 1.05
C ILE A 54 3.72 5.63 0.73
N ASN A 55 4.53 5.56 1.78
CA ASN A 55 5.87 5.02 1.78
C ASN A 55 6.14 4.35 3.13
N SER A 56 5.58 3.15 3.36
CA SER A 56 5.49 2.50 4.66
C SER A 56 5.67 0.99 4.59
N LEU A 57 6.40 0.44 5.54
CA LEU A 57 6.55 -1.00 5.78
C LEU A 57 5.38 -1.64 6.56
N GLY A 58 4.32 -0.90 6.82
CA GLY A 58 3.21 -1.35 7.64
C GLY A 58 3.37 -1.01 9.12
N GLY A 59 2.83 -1.83 10.02
CA GLY A 59 2.85 -1.57 11.46
C GLY A 59 1.68 -2.24 12.19
N ASP A 60 1.00 -1.52 13.08
CA ASP A 60 -0.13 -2.06 13.85
C ASP A 60 -1.34 -2.34 12.96
N VAL A 61 -1.83 -3.59 13.04
CA VAL A 61 -2.92 -4.08 12.21
C VAL A 61 -4.24 -3.39 12.51
N PHE A 62 -4.55 -3.12 13.79
CA PHE A 62 -5.81 -2.52 14.18
C PHE A 62 -5.85 -1.04 13.84
N ASP A 63 -4.75 -0.32 14.03
CA ASP A 63 -4.61 1.06 13.60
C ASP A 63 -4.78 1.16 12.07
N GLY A 64 -4.11 0.29 11.31
CA GLY A 64 -4.23 0.29 9.85
C GLY A 64 -5.64 -0.02 9.35
N ILE A 65 -6.36 -0.96 9.97
CA ILE A 65 -7.76 -1.24 9.64
C ILE A 65 -8.65 -0.03 9.99
N ALA A 66 -8.41 0.65 11.10
CA ALA A 66 -9.17 1.84 11.47
C ALA A 66 -8.96 2.99 10.45
N ILE A 67 -7.71 3.19 9.99
CA ILE A 67 -7.37 4.17 8.96
C ILE A 67 -8.01 3.79 7.61
N TYR A 68 -7.90 2.51 7.20
CA TYR A 68 -8.57 2.01 5.99
C TYR A 68 -10.06 2.37 6.01
N ASN A 69 -10.75 2.05 7.11
CA ASN A 69 -12.17 2.35 7.25
C ASN A 69 -12.48 3.85 7.23
N ALA A 70 -11.65 4.66 7.87
CA ALA A 70 -11.81 6.12 7.88
C ALA A 70 -11.67 6.72 6.47
N LEU A 71 -10.64 6.33 5.74
CA LEU A 71 -10.42 6.75 4.34
C LEU A 71 -11.51 6.22 3.41
N LYS A 72 -11.93 4.96 3.58
CA LYS A 72 -12.98 4.33 2.77
C LYS A 72 -14.35 4.99 2.93
N ASN A 73 -14.63 5.53 4.12
CA ASN A 73 -15.86 6.24 4.44
C ASN A 73 -15.77 7.75 4.19
N HIS A 74 -14.65 8.25 3.68
CA HIS A 74 -14.52 9.67 3.35
C HIS A 74 -15.50 10.09 2.26
N ALA A 75 -16.14 11.26 2.41
CA ALA A 75 -17.25 11.70 1.55
C ALA A 75 -16.82 12.09 0.13
N LYS A 76 -15.53 12.39 -0.06
CA LYS A 76 -14.94 12.83 -1.32
C LYS A 76 -13.94 11.84 -1.84
N LYS A 77 -13.37 12.12 -3.02
CA LYS A 77 -12.45 11.23 -3.72
C LYS A 77 -11.16 11.03 -2.94
N VAL A 78 -10.73 9.78 -2.85
CA VAL A 78 -9.45 9.38 -2.24
C VAL A 78 -8.55 8.81 -3.33
N VAL A 79 -7.43 9.48 -3.60
CA VAL A 79 -6.37 9.01 -4.50
C VAL A 79 -5.19 8.56 -3.65
N ILE A 80 -4.85 7.28 -3.74
CA ILE A 80 -3.66 6.72 -3.11
C ILE A 80 -2.50 6.81 -4.08
N LYS A 81 -1.34 7.25 -3.59
CA LYS A 81 -0.08 7.33 -4.34
C LYS A 81 0.99 6.54 -3.61
N ILE A 82 1.36 5.37 -4.13
CA ILE A 82 2.43 4.54 -3.56
C ILE A 82 3.74 5.03 -4.17
N GLU A 83 4.55 5.73 -3.37
CA GLU A 83 5.71 6.46 -3.85
C GLU A 83 7.03 5.69 -3.69
N GLY A 84 7.10 4.75 -2.78
CA GLY A 84 8.26 3.89 -2.59
C GLY A 84 7.84 2.47 -2.24
N ILE A 85 7.08 2.32 -1.16
CA ILE A 85 6.62 1.01 -0.70
C ILE A 85 5.28 1.13 0.02
N ALA A 86 4.38 0.17 -0.24
CA ALA A 86 3.23 -0.11 0.60
C ALA A 86 3.26 -1.58 1.00
N ALA A 87 3.74 -1.89 2.20
CA ALA A 87 3.89 -3.25 2.67
C ALA A 87 3.01 -3.55 3.89
N SER A 88 2.60 -4.82 4.04
CA SER A 88 1.84 -5.28 5.20
C SER A 88 0.55 -4.47 5.38
N ILE A 89 0.28 -3.93 6.58
CA ILE A 89 -0.94 -3.16 6.83
C ILE A 89 -1.02 -1.85 6.03
N ALA A 90 0.10 -1.28 5.58
CA ALA A 90 0.09 -0.11 4.70
C ALA A 90 -0.48 -0.46 3.31
N SER A 91 -0.31 -1.68 2.83
CA SER A 91 -0.95 -2.15 1.59
C SER A 91 -2.46 -2.33 1.75
N VAL A 92 -2.94 -2.68 2.94
CA VAL A 92 -4.38 -2.71 3.28
C VAL A 92 -4.94 -1.28 3.29
N VAL A 93 -4.24 -0.33 3.89
CA VAL A 93 -4.65 1.10 3.87
C VAL A 93 -4.77 1.60 2.43
N ALA A 94 -3.85 1.20 1.54
CA ALA A 94 -3.91 1.58 0.13
C ALA A 94 -5.21 1.13 -0.57
N MET A 95 -5.82 0.03 -0.15
CA MET A 95 -7.09 -0.46 -0.73
C MET A 95 -8.29 0.47 -0.45
N ALA A 96 -8.16 1.46 0.42
CA ALA A 96 -9.21 2.45 0.66
C ALA A 96 -9.42 3.41 -0.52
N GLY A 97 -8.42 3.61 -1.38
CA GLY A 97 -8.45 4.57 -2.48
C GLY A 97 -9.53 4.28 -3.52
N ASP A 98 -10.15 5.33 -4.05
CA ASP A 98 -10.95 5.24 -5.28
C ASP A 98 -10.05 5.04 -6.50
N LYS A 99 -8.89 5.67 -6.48
CA LYS A 99 -7.79 5.46 -7.41
C LYS A 99 -6.51 5.12 -6.65
N ILE A 100 -5.73 4.15 -7.16
CA ILE A 100 -4.47 3.71 -6.56
C ILE A 100 -3.39 3.78 -7.64
N GLU A 101 -2.46 4.70 -7.49
CA GLU A 101 -1.34 4.92 -8.37
C GLU A 101 -0.04 4.43 -7.71
N MET A 102 0.80 3.77 -8.47
CA MET A 102 2.13 3.33 -8.04
C MET A 102 3.20 4.01 -8.85
N ALA A 103 4.23 4.55 -8.21
CA ALA A 103 5.43 4.96 -8.93
C ALA A 103 6.09 3.73 -9.57
N GLU A 104 6.64 3.86 -10.79
CA GLU A 104 7.25 2.76 -11.54
C GLU A 104 8.27 1.96 -10.70
N ASN A 105 9.02 2.65 -9.85
CA ASN A 105 10.05 2.08 -8.99
C ASN A 105 9.55 1.77 -7.55
N SER A 106 8.24 1.67 -7.33
CA SER A 106 7.66 1.33 -6.03
C SER A 106 7.33 -0.16 -5.90
N LEU A 107 7.13 -0.59 -4.66
CA LEU A 107 6.82 -1.98 -4.30
C LEU A 107 5.52 -2.08 -3.51
N PHE A 108 4.82 -3.17 -3.71
CA PHE A 108 3.64 -3.54 -2.95
C PHE A 108 3.83 -4.92 -2.33
N MET A 109 3.43 -5.13 -1.05
CA MET A 109 3.60 -6.43 -0.39
C MET A 109 2.44 -6.80 0.49
N ILE A 110 2.03 -8.06 0.37
CA ILE A 110 1.02 -8.68 1.20
C ILE A 110 1.57 -9.88 1.95
N HIS A 111 1.20 -10.01 3.22
CA HIS A 111 1.54 -11.17 4.04
C HIS A 111 0.51 -11.38 5.16
N ASN A 112 0.60 -12.54 5.84
CA ASN A 112 -0.24 -12.84 6.98
C ASN A 112 0.03 -11.89 8.16
N PRO A 113 -1.02 -11.50 8.92
CA PRO A 113 -0.83 -10.84 10.19
C PRO A 113 -0.06 -11.75 11.15
N PHE A 114 0.78 -11.17 11.98
CA PHE A 114 1.51 -11.92 12.99
C PHE A 114 1.41 -11.25 14.36
N ALA A 115 1.60 -12.02 15.42
CA ALA A 115 1.67 -11.52 16.78
C ALA A 115 2.73 -12.28 17.57
N MET A 116 3.36 -11.59 18.51
CA MET A 116 4.16 -12.24 19.55
C MET A 116 3.22 -12.61 20.70
N SER A 117 3.16 -13.89 21.05
CA SER A 117 2.28 -14.39 22.11
C SER A 117 2.98 -15.45 22.94
N GLY A 118 2.69 -15.47 24.24
CA GLY A 118 3.11 -16.51 25.18
C GLY A 118 1.90 -17.02 25.95
N GLY A 119 2.02 -18.22 26.52
CA GLY A 119 0.94 -18.82 27.30
C GLY A 119 0.90 -20.33 27.17
N ASP A 120 -0.16 -20.96 27.69
CA ASP A 120 -0.40 -22.39 27.54
C ASP A 120 -0.90 -22.74 26.12
N ALA A 121 -1.05 -24.04 25.85
CA ALA A 121 -1.47 -24.51 24.50
C ALA A 121 -2.85 -23.98 24.09
N ASN A 122 -3.76 -23.70 25.01
CA ASN A 122 -5.10 -23.19 24.72
C ASN A 122 -5.02 -21.69 24.37
N GLU A 123 -4.21 -20.92 25.09
CA GLU A 123 -3.98 -19.50 24.84
C GLU A 123 -3.32 -19.30 23.46
N LEU A 124 -2.31 -20.11 23.11
CA LEU A 124 -1.66 -20.06 21.79
C LEU A 124 -2.64 -20.41 20.65
N ARG A 125 -3.48 -21.46 20.82
CA ARG A 125 -4.52 -21.78 19.82
C ARG A 125 -5.54 -20.66 19.66
N LYS A 126 -5.94 -20.01 20.76
CA LYS A 126 -6.84 -18.85 20.72
C LYS A 126 -6.22 -17.69 19.93
N THR A 127 -4.95 -17.38 20.17
CA THR A 127 -4.22 -16.36 19.40
C THR A 127 -4.17 -16.72 17.92
N ALA A 128 -3.82 -17.96 17.57
CA ALA A 128 -3.81 -18.43 16.19
C ALA A 128 -5.18 -18.26 15.51
N SER A 129 -6.26 -18.65 16.21
CA SER A 129 -7.63 -18.49 15.67
C SER A 129 -8.02 -17.04 15.45
N ILE A 130 -7.52 -16.10 16.26
CA ILE A 130 -7.73 -14.65 16.04
C ILE A 130 -6.97 -14.18 14.80
N LEU A 131 -5.71 -14.58 14.65
CA LEU A 131 -4.90 -14.24 13.47
C LEU A 131 -5.52 -14.77 12.17
N ASP A 132 -6.08 -15.98 12.18
CA ASP A 132 -6.80 -16.53 11.03
C ASP A 132 -8.02 -15.69 10.65
N LYS A 133 -8.79 -15.19 11.62
CA LYS A 133 -9.91 -14.29 11.35
C LYS A 133 -9.45 -12.98 10.75
N ILE A 134 -8.40 -12.36 11.32
CA ILE A 134 -7.84 -11.10 10.81
C ILE A 134 -7.33 -11.31 9.37
N ARG A 135 -6.59 -12.39 9.09
CA ARG A 135 -6.13 -12.75 7.75
C ARG A 135 -7.28 -12.81 6.76
N ASN A 136 -8.35 -13.49 7.11
CA ASN A 136 -9.49 -13.66 6.21
C ASN A 136 -10.20 -12.33 5.92
N GLU A 137 -10.32 -11.43 6.91
CA GLU A 137 -10.89 -10.09 6.69
C GLU A 137 -9.96 -9.23 5.82
N ILE A 138 -8.65 -9.29 6.03
CA ILE A 138 -7.66 -8.60 5.18
C ILE A 138 -7.73 -9.13 3.73
N ALA A 139 -7.81 -10.45 3.53
CA ALA A 139 -7.95 -11.03 2.20
C ALA A 139 -9.23 -10.55 1.48
N LYS A 140 -10.35 -10.40 2.21
CA LYS A 140 -11.58 -9.80 1.65
C LYS A 140 -11.36 -8.33 1.26
N ILE A 141 -10.60 -7.54 2.04
CA ILE A 141 -10.27 -6.17 1.67
C ILE A 141 -9.51 -6.15 0.34
N TYR A 142 -8.47 -6.97 0.19
CA TYR A 142 -7.73 -7.06 -1.08
C TYR A 142 -8.62 -7.48 -2.25
N SER A 143 -9.55 -8.44 -2.05
CA SER A 143 -10.46 -8.90 -3.11
C SER A 143 -11.44 -7.82 -3.60
N THR A 144 -11.61 -6.71 -2.86
CA THR A 144 -12.46 -5.58 -3.32
C THR A 144 -11.84 -4.80 -4.47
N LYS A 145 -10.54 -4.92 -4.69
CA LYS A 145 -9.78 -4.18 -5.70
C LYS A 145 -9.07 -5.10 -6.69
N SER A 146 -8.43 -6.16 -6.18
CA SER A 146 -7.71 -7.11 -7.04
C SER A 146 -8.66 -7.99 -7.85
N ASN A 147 -8.13 -8.54 -8.96
CA ASN A 147 -8.84 -9.49 -9.81
C ASN A 147 -8.75 -10.94 -9.26
N LEU A 148 -8.39 -11.10 -7.98
CA LEU A 148 -8.11 -12.39 -7.34
C LEU A 148 -9.22 -12.76 -6.34
N ASP A 149 -9.51 -14.05 -6.24
CA ASP A 149 -10.39 -14.56 -5.19
C ASP A 149 -9.70 -14.62 -3.82
N VAL A 150 -10.49 -14.77 -2.76
CA VAL A 150 -10.01 -14.76 -1.38
C VAL A 150 -9.06 -15.93 -1.09
N GLU A 151 -9.27 -17.11 -1.69
CA GLU A 151 -8.42 -18.30 -1.48
C GLU A 151 -7.02 -18.08 -2.07
N THR A 152 -6.96 -17.56 -3.29
CA THR A 152 -5.69 -17.16 -3.94
C THR A 152 -4.96 -16.10 -3.12
N LEU A 153 -5.67 -15.08 -2.63
CA LEU A 153 -5.10 -14.02 -1.79
C LEU A 153 -4.53 -14.56 -0.47
N VAL A 154 -5.23 -15.48 0.18
CA VAL A 154 -4.72 -16.15 1.39
C VAL A 154 -3.41 -16.89 1.09
N GLY A 155 -3.32 -17.62 -0.02
CA GLY A 155 -2.08 -18.30 -0.43
C GLY A 155 -0.91 -17.34 -0.69
N LEU A 156 -1.19 -16.21 -1.34
CA LEU A 156 -0.19 -15.17 -1.58
C LEU A 156 0.27 -14.49 -0.28
N MET A 157 -0.65 -14.26 0.67
CA MET A 157 -0.32 -13.74 1.99
C MET A 157 0.52 -14.73 2.81
N GLU A 158 0.21 -16.02 2.76
CA GLU A 158 1.00 -17.07 3.42
C GLU A 158 2.44 -17.13 2.90
N SER A 159 2.62 -16.83 1.62
CA SER A 159 3.92 -16.84 0.94
C SER A 159 4.70 -15.54 1.10
N GLU A 160 4.16 -14.51 1.77
CA GLU A 160 4.76 -13.16 1.80
C GLU A 160 5.13 -12.71 0.38
N THR A 161 4.14 -12.24 -0.37
CA THR A 161 4.31 -11.95 -1.79
C THR A 161 4.57 -10.46 -2.03
N TRP A 162 5.60 -10.22 -2.82
CA TRP A 162 6.06 -8.90 -3.24
C TRP A 162 5.75 -8.67 -4.71
N PHE A 163 5.19 -7.51 -5.02
CA PHE A 163 4.83 -7.09 -6.36
C PHE A 163 5.57 -5.81 -6.74
N ASN A 164 6.04 -5.72 -7.96
CA ASN A 164 6.42 -4.45 -8.58
C ASN A 164 5.16 -3.69 -9.05
N ALA A 165 5.33 -2.45 -9.54
CA ALA A 165 4.21 -1.62 -9.96
C ALA A 165 3.40 -2.24 -11.12
N LEU A 166 4.07 -2.94 -12.05
CA LEU A 166 3.41 -3.58 -13.18
C LEU A 166 2.58 -4.78 -12.73
N GLU A 167 3.15 -5.67 -11.93
CA GLU A 167 2.44 -6.84 -11.36
C GLU A 167 1.24 -6.43 -10.52
N ALA A 168 1.41 -5.41 -9.66
CA ALA A 168 0.33 -4.89 -8.83
C ALA A 168 -0.80 -4.29 -9.68
N ASN A 169 -0.47 -3.59 -10.78
CA ASN A 169 -1.45 -3.04 -11.70
C ASN A 169 -2.17 -4.14 -12.51
N GLU A 170 -1.46 -5.15 -12.99
CA GLU A 170 -2.05 -6.28 -13.74
C GLU A 170 -3.00 -7.12 -12.86
N LEU A 171 -2.67 -7.29 -11.59
CA LEU A 171 -3.50 -8.00 -10.61
C LEU A 171 -4.63 -7.15 -10.01
N GLY A 172 -4.69 -5.84 -10.32
CA GLY A 172 -5.74 -4.94 -9.89
C GLY A 172 -5.53 -4.31 -8.50
N PHE A 173 -4.39 -4.52 -7.84
CA PHE A 173 -4.04 -3.80 -6.60
C PHE A 173 -3.78 -2.32 -6.84
N ALA A 174 -3.32 -1.96 -8.02
CA ALA A 174 -3.23 -0.58 -8.50
C ALA A 174 -4.00 -0.43 -9.81
N ASN A 175 -4.32 0.81 -10.18
CA ASN A 175 -4.99 1.14 -11.43
C ASN A 175 -4.33 2.32 -12.17
N GLY A 176 -3.05 2.54 -11.89
CA GLY A 176 -2.19 3.48 -12.60
C GLY A 176 -0.75 3.33 -12.19
N ILE A 177 0.16 3.51 -13.16
CA ILE A 177 1.61 3.58 -12.93
C ILE A 177 2.02 5.01 -13.28
N THR A 178 2.83 5.63 -12.42
CA THR A 178 3.36 6.99 -12.61
C THR A 178 4.86 6.94 -12.81
N GLU A 179 5.44 8.06 -13.28
CA GLU A 179 6.88 8.22 -13.42
C GLU A 179 7.63 7.85 -12.13
N PRO A 180 8.86 7.32 -12.22
CA PRO A 180 9.65 6.93 -11.07
C PRO A 180 9.98 8.13 -10.19
N LEU A 181 9.86 7.96 -8.89
CA LEU A 181 10.14 8.99 -7.91
C LEU A 181 11.47 8.73 -7.18
N LYS A 182 12.19 9.81 -6.86
CA LYS A 182 13.36 9.74 -5.99
C LYS A 182 12.90 9.78 -4.54
N VAL A 183 12.66 8.61 -3.98
CA VAL A 183 12.32 8.44 -2.56
C VAL A 183 13.52 7.82 -1.85
N GLU A 184 13.92 8.41 -0.70
CA GLU A 184 14.94 7.80 0.15
C GLU A 184 14.33 6.61 0.90
N ASN A 185 14.76 5.41 0.53
CA ASN A 185 14.28 4.15 1.10
C ASN A 185 15.33 3.57 2.05
N ASN A 186 15.44 4.11 3.25
CA ASN A 186 16.30 3.59 4.33
C ASN A 186 15.54 2.63 5.26
N TYR A 187 14.86 1.64 4.69
CA TYR A 187 14.06 0.71 5.46
C TYR A 187 14.86 -0.47 5.99
N ASN A 188 14.58 -0.84 7.23
CA ASN A 188 15.02 -2.11 7.77
C ASN A 188 14.09 -3.24 7.30
N ILE A 189 14.46 -3.91 6.21
CA ILE A 189 13.70 -5.03 5.62
C ILE A 189 13.96 -6.37 6.30
N SER A 190 14.84 -6.44 7.31
CA SER A 190 15.21 -7.71 7.96
C SER A 190 14.05 -8.41 8.68
N LYS A 191 12.96 -7.70 8.94
CA LYS A 191 11.73 -8.25 9.52
C LYS A 191 10.93 -9.13 8.56
N PHE A 192 11.20 -9.06 7.25
CA PHE A 192 10.51 -9.84 6.24
C PHE A 192 11.29 -11.10 5.86
N LYS A 193 10.58 -12.20 5.54
CA LYS A 193 11.18 -13.52 5.35
C LYS A 193 11.71 -13.74 3.94
N ASN A 194 11.03 -13.18 2.94
CA ASN A 194 11.23 -13.53 1.53
C ASN A 194 11.85 -12.41 0.71
N ILE A 195 12.43 -11.39 1.35
CA ILE A 195 13.02 -10.26 0.66
C ILE A 195 14.46 -9.99 1.11
N THR A 196 15.33 -9.67 0.15
CA THR A 196 16.68 -9.15 0.36
C THR A 196 16.82 -7.85 -0.45
N HIS A 197 17.84 -7.05 -0.14
CA HIS A 197 18.12 -5.84 -0.93
C HIS A 197 18.37 -6.17 -2.41
N ASP A 198 19.04 -7.28 -2.71
CA ASP A 198 19.29 -7.73 -4.09
C ASP A 198 17.98 -8.09 -4.80
N LYS A 199 17.04 -8.74 -4.10
CA LYS A 199 15.73 -9.08 -4.63
C LYS A 199 14.88 -7.83 -4.88
N ILE A 200 14.91 -6.84 -3.99
CA ILE A 200 14.26 -5.53 -4.21
C ILE A 200 14.80 -4.89 -5.49
N ASN A 201 16.12 -4.80 -5.61
CA ASN A 201 16.78 -4.21 -6.77
C ASN A 201 16.42 -4.96 -8.06
N SER A 202 16.33 -6.29 -8.03
CA SER A 202 15.94 -7.08 -9.20
C SER A 202 14.49 -6.82 -9.61
N ILE A 203 13.55 -6.75 -8.66
CA ILE A 203 12.13 -6.46 -8.94
C ILE A 203 11.98 -5.09 -9.59
N ILE A 204 12.62 -4.06 -9.04
CA ILE A 204 12.59 -2.70 -9.60
C ILE A 204 13.19 -2.64 -11.00
N ASN A 205 14.31 -3.33 -11.25
CA ASN A 205 14.98 -3.34 -12.56
C ASN A 205 14.17 -4.10 -13.62
N ILE A 206 13.51 -5.21 -13.27
CA ILE A 206 12.62 -5.94 -14.18
C ILE A 206 11.47 -5.04 -14.62
N ASN A 207 10.83 -4.35 -13.68
CA ASN A 207 9.73 -3.43 -13.96
C ASN A 207 10.12 -2.39 -15.01
N LYS A 208 11.27 -1.72 -14.82
CA LYS A 208 11.78 -0.71 -15.76
C LYS A 208 11.97 -1.27 -17.18
N THR A 209 12.50 -2.48 -17.30
CA THR A 209 12.76 -3.12 -18.60
C THR A 209 11.45 -3.50 -19.29
N GLU A 210 10.46 -4.02 -18.56
CA GLU A 210 9.17 -4.44 -19.11
C GLU A 210 8.29 -3.25 -19.54
N ILE A 211 8.30 -2.16 -18.77
CA ILE A 211 7.56 -0.95 -19.14
C ILE A 211 8.12 -0.35 -20.43
N MET A 212 9.45 -0.20 -20.55
CA MET A 212 10.10 0.29 -21.78
C MET A 212 9.80 -0.61 -22.99
N ALA A 213 9.69 -1.94 -22.79
CA ALA A 213 9.35 -2.86 -23.88
C ALA A 213 7.89 -2.70 -24.33
N LYS A 214 6.95 -2.47 -23.39
CA LYS A 214 5.52 -2.23 -23.71
C LYS A 214 5.29 -0.88 -24.39
N GLU A 215 5.99 0.16 -24.00
CA GLU A 215 5.93 1.48 -24.67
C GLU A 215 6.39 1.38 -26.12
N ASN A 216 7.54 0.73 -26.37
CA ASN A 216 8.05 0.52 -27.72
C ASN A 216 7.08 -0.29 -28.61
N THR A 217 6.34 -1.26 -28.05
CA THR A 217 5.36 -2.04 -28.82
C THR A 217 4.08 -1.26 -29.10
N ASN A 218 3.70 -0.32 -28.26
CA ASN A 218 2.56 0.56 -28.49
C ASN A 218 2.87 1.61 -29.56
N ASP A 219 4.06 2.22 -29.52
CA ASP A 219 4.52 3.14 -30.56
C ASP A 219 4.55 2.48 -31.95
N VAL A 220 5.03 1.23 -32.04
CA VAL A 220 5.03 0.48 -33.31
C VAL A 220 3.61 0.19 -33.81
N LYS A 221 2.63 -0.07 -32.92
CA LYS A 221 1.23 -0.29 -33.31
C LYS A 221 0.57 1.01 -33.79
N GLU A 222 0.89 2.13 -33.19
CA GLU A 222 0.35 3.44 -33.58
C GLU A 222 0.92 3.93 -34.91
N VAL A 223 2.23 3.72 -35.15
CA VAL A 223 2.88 4.00 -36.43
C VAL A 223 2.32 3.14 -37.56
N ASN A 224 2.11 1.84 -37.32
CA ASN A 224 1.51 0.94 -38.29
C ASN A 224 0.04 1.26 -38.60
N LYS A 225 -0.70 1.83 -37.67
CA LYS A 225 -2.10 2.25 -37.89
C LYS A 225 -2.18 3.51 -38.74
N ASN A 226 -1.19 4.39 -38.63
CA ASN A 226 -1.10 5.63 -39.44
C ASN A 226 -0.50 5.40 -40.84
N LEU A 227 0.16 4.25 -41.10
CA LEU A 227 0.67 3.86 -42.39
C LEU A 227 -0.36 3.12 -43.27
N LEU A 228 -1.50 2.70 -42.67
CA LEU A 228 -2.58 1.96 -43.37
C LEU A 228 -3.86 2.79 -43.53
N SER A 229 -3.82 4.07 -43.19
CA SER A 229 -4.87 5.07 -43.44
C SER A 229 -4.44 6.04 -44.47
#